data_0cade74d1ea953519059d62457eb004a
#
_entry.id   0cade74d1ea953519059d62457eb004a
#
_cell.length_a   1.000
_cell.length_b   1.000
_cell.length_c   1.000
_cell.angle_alpha   90.00
_cell.angle_beta   90.00
_cell.angle_gamma   90.00
#
_symmetry.space_group_name_H-M   'P 1'
#
loop_
_entity.id
_entity.type
_entity.pdbx_description
1 polymer ?
#
loop_
_entity_poly.entity_id
_entity_poly.type
_entity_poly.pdbx_seq_one_letter_code
_entity_poly.pdbx_strand_id
1 'polypeptide(L)'
;MAENKTPLVAMTLDELKNATKELGMPAFTGAQIAKWLYGKGVRDIDEMTNLSKANREKLKAHYEVGGMDPIDCQKSVDGTIKYLFPTASGKFVETVYIPDGDRATLCVSSQVGCKMNCLFCQTGKQGFEGNLTAADILNQIYSLPEREKLTNVVFMGQGEPMDNLDNVLRVTQVLTADYGFAWSPKRITVSSVGVKNKLKRFLDESDCHVAISMHSPIPEQRAMLMPAEKGMSIKDVVALMHQYDFTHQRRLSFEYIVFGGLNDSMLHAREIVKLVEGLECRVNLIRFHQIPNVDLHGASDEKMASFRDYLTKHGVFTTIRASRGQDIWAACGLLSTKRMQESGEEK
;
A
#
# COMPACT_ATOMS: atom_id res chain seq x y z
N MET A 1 28.45 -21.02 -0.73
CA MET A 1 27.19 -20.33 -0.39
C MET A 1 27.43 -18.86 -0.71
N ALA A 2 26.66 -18.26 -1.61
CA ALA A 2 26.78 -16.82 -1.87
C ALA A 2 26.48 -16.09 -0.55
N GLU A 3 27.41 -15.24 -0.08
CA GLU A 3 27.14 -14.38 1.07
C GLU A 3 25.94 -13.50 0.73
N ASN A 4 24.92 -13.55 1.58
CA ASN A 4 23.70 -12.76 1.42
C ASN A 4 24.06 -11.29 1.70
N LYS A 5 24.26 -10.49 0.63
CA LYS A 5 24.61 -9.07 0.75
C LYS A 5 23.43 -8.27 1.22
N THR A 6 23.70 -7.20 1.96
CA THR A 6 22.65 -6.31 2.44
C THR A 6 22.19 -5.37 1.31
N PRO A 7 20.89 -5.27 0.99
CA PRO A 7 20.41 -4.35 -0.03
C PRO A 7 20.52 -2.90 0.45
N LEU A 8 21.08 -2.01 -0.39
CA LEU A 8 21.15 -0.57 -0.14
C LEU A 8 19.79 0.13 -0.34
N VAL A 9 18.95 -0.43 -1.20
CA VAL A 9 17.58 0.06 -1.43
C VAL A 9 16.78 0.00 -0.11
N ALA A 10 16.05 1.07 0.19
CA ALA A 10 15.34 1.33 1.43
C ALA A 10 16.21 1.66 2.67
N MET A 11 17.52 1.82 2.54
CA MET A 11 18.34 2.42 3.60
C MET A 11 18.04 3.91 3.74
N THR A 12 17.91 4.37 4.98
CA THR A 12 17.86 5.79 5.31
C THR A 12 19.22 6.46 5.08
N LEU A 13 19.25 7.78 5.01
CA LEU A 13 20.53 8.52 4.87
C LEU A 13 21.51 8.21 5.99
N ASP A 14 21.01 8.06 7.22
CA ASP A 14 21.87 7.79 8.38
C ASP A 14 22.41 6.35 8.34
N GLU A 15 21.65 5.39 7.88
CA GLU A 15 22.13 4.02 7.64
C GLU A 15 23.18 3.98 6.53
N LEU A 16 22.98 4.71 5.43
CA LEU A 16 23.98 4.83 4.36
C LEU A 16 25.27 5.50 4.84
N LYS A 17 25.16 6.55 5.69
CA LYS A 17 26.33 7.19 6.31
C LYS A 17 27.07 6.24 7.26
N ASN A 18 26.32 5.47 8.06
CA ASN A 18 26.92 4.50 8.97
C ASN A 18 27.63 3.38 8.20
N ALA A 19 27.01 2.80 7.20
CA ALA A 19 27.58 1.79 6.31
C ALA A 19 28.90 2.29 5.66
N THR A 20 28.88 3.51 5.13
CA THR A 20 30.10 4.10 4.51
C THR A 20 31.19 4.39 5.53
N LYS A 21 30.84 4.83 6.74
CA LYS A 21 31.78 5.07 7.83
C LYS A 21 32.48 3.79 8.29
N GLU A 22 31.72 2.70 8.44
CA GLU A 22 32.24 1.36 8.79
C GLU A 22 33.24 0.84 7.76
N LEU A 23 33.05 1.19 6.49
CA LEU A 23 33.97 0.85 5.39
C LEU A 23 35.15 1.83 5.24
N GLY A 24 35.28 2.81 6.15
CA GLY A 24 36.38 3.80 6.13
C GLY A 24 36.28 4.78 4.94
N MET A 25 35.07 5.10 4.50
CA MET A 25 34.83 6.05 3.43
C MET A 25 34.63 7.49 3.96
N PRO A 26 34.81 8.54 3.13
CA PRO A 26 34.52 9.92 3.50
C PRO A 26 33.06 10.12 3.95
N ALA A 27 32.83 11.03 4.89
CA ALA A 27 31.50 11.25 5.51
C ALA A 27 30.38 11.61 4.50
N PHE A 28 30.73 12.24 3.36
CA PHE A 28 29.76 12.60 2.33
C PHE A 28 29.33 11.44 1.42
N THR A 29 30.03 10.31 1.48
CA THR A 29 29.80 9.17 0.57
C THR A 29 28.39 8.60 0.72
N GLY A 30 27.84 8.53 1.95
CA GLY A 30 26.47 8.08 2.18
C GLY A 30 25.44 8.93 1.44
N ALA A 31 25.61 10.25 1.39
CA ALA A 31 24.73 11.14 0.64
C ALA A 31 24.90 10.99 -0.90
N GLN A 32 26.11 10.70 -1.36
CA GLN A 32 26.35 10.38 -2.76
C GLN A 32 25.62 9.09 -3.17
N ILE A 33 25.71 8.04 -2.35
CA ILE A 33 25.00 6.77 -2.59
C ILE A 33 23.48 7.00 -2.62
N ALA A 34 22.92 7.75 -1.66
CA ALA A 34 21.48 8.07 -1.66
C ALA A 34 21.05 8.74 -2.98
N LYS A 35 21.84 9.69 -3.49
CA LYS A 35 21.55 10.37 -4.76
C LYS A 35 21.59 9.41 -5.97
N TRP A 36 22.48 8.42 -5.97
CA TRP A 36 22.52 7.41 -7.00
C TRP A 36 21.32 6.46 -6.91
N LEU A 37 21.01 5.97 -5.70
CA LEU A 37 19.87 5.08 -5.49
C LEU A 37 18.55 5.78 -5.84
N TYR A 38 18.22 6.84 -5.13
CA TYR A 38 16.86 7.40 -5.17
C TYR A 38 16.66 8.43 -6.27
N GLY A 39 17.70 9.20 -6.60
CA GLY A 39 17.64 10.21 -7.65
C GLY A 39 17.84 9.65 -9.05
N LYS A 40 18.76 8.68 -9.22
CA LYS A 40 19.09 8.10 -10.55
C LYS A 40 18.54 6.69 -10.77
N GLY A 41 18.20 5.96 -9.70
CA GLY A 41 17.63 4.63 -9.81
C GLY A 41 18.59 3.58 -10.36
N VAL A 42 19.88 3.66 -9.97
CA VAL A 42 20.91 2.73 -10.44
C VAL A 42 20.61 1.28 -10.06
N ARG A 43 21.05 0.35 -10.89
CA ARG A 43 20.84 -1.09 -10.69
C ARG A 43 22.13 -1.79 -10.22
N ASP A 44 23.28 -1.17 -10.38
CA ASP A 44 24.59 -1.69 -9.99
C ASP A 44 25.40 -0.62 -9.27
N ILE A 45 26.21 -1.04 -8.28
CA ILE A 45 27.15 -0.16 -7.56
C ILE A 45 28.20 0.43 -8.53
N ASP A 46 28.55 -0.26 -9.60
CA ASP A 46 29.51 0.22 -10.59
C ASP A 46 29.01 1.42 -11.39
N GLU A 47 27.71 1.66 -11.45
CA GLU A 47 27.13 2.87 -12.04
C GLU A 47 27.40 4.14 -11.19
N MET A 48 27.80 4.00 -9.93
CA MET A 48 28.09 5.11 -9.01
C MET A 48 29.47 5.72 -9.32
N THR A 49 29.61 6.31 -10.49
CA THR A 49 30.90 6.71 -11.09
C THR A 49 31.65 7.80 -10.33
N ASN A 50 31.01 8.58 -9.47
CA ASN A 50 31.68 9.55 -8.59
C ASN A 50 32.28 8.92 -7.33
N LEU A 51 32.06 7.63 -7.08
CA LEU A 51 32.81 6.86 -6.09
C LEU A 51 34.07 6.28 -6.73
N SER A 52 35.19 6.29 -6.01
CA SER A 52 36.42 5.65 -6.48
C SER A 52 36.18 4.13 -6.69
N LYS A 53 36.97 3.53 -7.61
CA LYS A 53 36.88 2.08 -7.84
C LYS A 53 37.09 1.29 -6.54
N ALA A 54 38.04 1.70 -5.70
CA ALA A 54 38.31 1.07 -4.41
C ALA A 54 37.09 1.13 -3.48
N ASN A 55 36.36 2.25 -3.44
CA ASN A 55 35.16 2.39 -2.62
C ASN A 55 34.01 1.54 -3.16
N ARG A 56 33.83 1.45 -4.50
CA ARG A 56 32.83 0.55 -5.09
C ARG A 56 33.10 -0.91 -4.76
N GLU A 57 34.36 -1.35 -4.83
CA GLU A 57 34.73 -2.73 -4.45
C GLU A 57 34.48 -3.01 -2.96
N LYS A 58 34.79 -2.06 -2.07
CA LYS A 58 34.44 -2.19 -0.64
C LYS A 58 32.94 -2.31 -0.42
N LEU A 59 32.11 -1.50 -1.12
CA LEU A 59 30.65 -1.62 -1.04
C LEU A 59 30.17 -2.97 -1.54
N LYS A 60 30.64 -3.40 -2.72
CA LYS A 60 30.24 -4.68 -3.33
C LYS A 60 30.61 -5.90 -2.48
N ALA A 61 31.60 -5.79 -1.61
CA ALA A 61 31.95 -6.88 -0.68
C ALA A 61 30.84 -7.18 0.34
N HIS A 62 30.06 -6.17 0.76
CA HIS A 62 29.08 -6.29 1.82
C HIS A 62 27.63 -5.96 1.39
N TYR A 63 27.48 -5.18 0.32
CA TYR A 63 26.21 -4.61 -0.13
C TYR A 63 25.94 -4.92 -1.59
N GLU A 64 24.67 -4.85 -1.94
CA GLU A 64 24.17 -4.81 -3.31
C GLU A 64 23.14 -3.67 -3.43
N VAL A 65 22.78 -3.25 -4.64
CA VAL A 65 21.71 -2.25 -4.81
C VAL A 65 20.39 -2.83 -4.31
N GLY A 66 20.09 -4.09 -4.64
CA GLY A 66 18.94 -4.83 -4.09
C GLY A 66 17.64 -4.64 -4.89
N GLY A 67 17.71 -4.10 -6.12
CA GLY A 67 16.54 -4.03 -7.02
C GLY A 67 16.33 -5.35 -7.76
N MET A 68 15.11 -5.90 -7.69
CA MET A 68 14.70 -7.12 -8.41
C MET A 68 13.58 -6.79 -9.38
N ASP A 69 13.73 -7.18 -10.65
CA ASP A 69 12.69 -6.96 -11.65
C ASP A 69 11.47 -7.85 -11.42
N PRO A 70 10.26 -7.42 -11.84
CA PRO A 70 9.11 -8.29 -11.82
C PRO A 70 9.33 -9.48 -12.74
N ILE A 71 8.89 -10.66 -12.31
CA ILE A 71 9.07 -11.91 -13.05
C ILE A 71 7.92 -12.21 -14.00
N ASP A 72 6.77 -11.58 -13.82
CA ASP A 72 5.59 -11.72 -14.67
C ASP A 72 4.74 -10.45 -14.64
N CYS A 73 3.91 -10.25 -15.68
CA CYS A 73 2.93 -9.18 -15.71
C CYS A 73 1.69 -9.59 -16.52
N GLN A 74 0.54 -9.07 -16.09
CA GLN A 74 -0.74 -9.17 -16.80
C GLN A 74 -1.27 -7.78 -17.11
N LYS A 75 -1.74 -7.55 -18.33
CA LYS A 75 -2.28 -6.27 -18.79
C LYS A 75 -3.79 -6.36 -19.00
N SER A 76 -4.51 -5.46 -18.37
CA SER A 76 -5.95 -5.28 -18.53
C SER A 76 -6.28 -4.47 -19.79
N VAL A 77 -7.49 -4.66 -20.30
CA VAL A 77 -8.05 -3.85 -21.41
C VAL A 77 -8.17 -2.36 -21.06
N ASP A 78 -8.24 -2.01 -19.78
CA ASP A 78 -8.32 -0.62 -19.28
C ASP A 78 -6.94 0.03 -19.06
N GLY A 79 -5.86 -0.65 -19.45
CA GLY A 79 -4.48 -0.18 -19.30
C GLY A 79 -3.84 -0.48 -17.94
N THR A 80 -4.59 -1.04 -16.97
CA THR A 80 -4.03 -1.50 -15.69
C THR A 80 -3.05 -2.65 -15.91
N ILE A 81 -1.95 -2.67 -15.17
CA ILE A 81 -0.95 -3.74 -15.26
C ILE A 81 -0.72 -4.31 -13.86
N LYS A 82 -0.88 -5.61 -13.72
CA LYS A 82 -0.54 -6.35 -12.52
C LYS A 82 0.82 -7.02 -12.71
N TYR A 83 1.74 -6.73 -11.80
CA TYR A 83 3.09 -7.29 -11.78
C TYR A 83 3.24 -8.30 -10.65
N LEU A 84 4.06 -9.32 -10.87
CA LEU A 84 4.50 -10.28 -9.85
C LEU A 84 5.96 -10.00 -9.52
N PHE A 85 6.21 -9.54 -8.29
CA PHE A 85 7.55 -9.24 -7.78
C PHE A 85 8.07 -10.38 -6.90
N PRO A 86 9.32 -10.81 -7.08
CA PRO A 86 10.00 -11.68 -6.12
C PRO A 86 10.33 -10.91 -4.84
N THR A 87 10.48 -11.63 -3.73
CA THR A 87 10.87 -11.09 -2.43
C THR A 87 12.16 -11.73 -1.94
N ALA A 88 12.86 -11.07 -1.01
CA ALA A 88 14.07 -11.62 -0.40
C ALA A 88 13.85 -12.97 0.29
N SER A 89 12.60 -13.28 0.69
CA SER A 89 12.25 -14.58 1.29
C SER A 89 12.02 -15.70 0.26
N GLY A 90 12.22 -15.44 -1.03
CA GLY A 90 11.93 -16.39 -2.12
C GLY A 90 10.45 -16.57 -2.43
N LYS A 91 9.59 -15.71 -1.87
CA LYS A 91 8.16 -15.67 -2.16
C LYS A 91 7.85 -14.57 -3.17
N PHE A 92 6.56 -14.38 -3.47
CA PHE A 92 6.11 -13.41 -4.46
C PHE A 92 4.99 -12.53 -3.91
N VAL A 93 4.89 -11.31 -4.45
CA VAL A 93 3.77 -10.39 -4.19
C VAL A 93 3.29 -9.75 -5.47
N GLU A 94 2.00 -9.45 -5.53
CA GLU A 94 1.38 -8.72 -6.62
C GLU A 94 1.38 -7.21 -6.34
N THR A 95 1.63 -6.45 -7.40
CA THR A 95 1.64 -4.98 -7.42
C THR A 95 0.85 -4.51 -8.62
N VAL A 96 0.03 -3.46 -8.49
CA VAL A 96 -0.84 -3.02 -9.58
C VAL A 96 -0.53 -1.59 -9.98
N TYR A 97 -0.10 -1.41 -11.24
CA TYR A 97 0.04 -0.11 -11.88
C TYR A 97 -1.30 0.30 -12.53
N ILE A 98 -1.81 1.46 -12.16
CA ILE A 98 -3.14 1.95 -12.57
C ILE A 98 -2.98 3.31 -13.24
N PRO A 99 -2.96 3.38 -14.58
CA PRO A 99 -2.97 4.64 -15.31
C PRO A 99 -4.39 5.24 -15.34
N ASP A 100 -4.50 6.57 -15.24
CA ASP A 100 -5.77 7.30 -15.28
C ASP A 100 -5.53 8.73 -15.77
N GLY A 101 -5.58 8.97 -17.07
CA GLY A 101 -5.19 10.24 -17.69
C GLY A 101 -3.75 10.63 -17.33
N ASP A 102 -3.59 11.83 -16.74
CA ASP A 102 -2.28 12.33 -16.28
C ASP A 102 -1.83 11.71 -14.94
N ARG A 103 -2.65 10.84 -14.33
CA ARG A 103 -2.32 10.16 -13.09
C ARG A 103 -1.89 8.72 -13.36
N ALA A 104 -0.90 8.29 -12.59
CA ALA A 104 -0.52 6.90 -12.52
C ALA A 104 -0.34 6.52 -11.05
N THR A 105 -1.13 5.58 -10.57
CA THR A 105 -1.12 5.12 -9.18
C THR A 105 -0.53 3.72 -9.12
N LEU A 106 0.39 3.49 -8.21
CA LEU A 106 0.87 2.15 -7.89
C LEU A 106 0.22 1.65 -6.59
N CYS A 107 -0.43 0.50 -6.67
CA CYS A 107 -0.95 -0.22 -5.51
C CYS A 107 0.09 -1.24 -5.06
N VAL A 108 0.76 -0.98 -3.92
CA VAL A 108 1.84 -1.81 -3.40
C VAL A 108 1.37 -2.73 -2.29
N SER A 109 2.02 -3.88 -2.19
CA SER A 109 1.84 -4.88 -1.15
C SER A 109 2.80 -4.65 0.01
N SER A 110 2.37 -4.97 1.24
CA SER A 110 3.17 -4.86 2.47
C SER A 110 3.47 -6.20 3.14
N GLN A 111 2.78 -7.26 2.74
CA GLN A 111 2.94 -8.62 3.26
C GLN A 111 2.74 -9.64 2.15
N VAL A 112 3.27 -10.84 2.32
CA VAL A 112 2.86 -12.02 1.55
C VAL A 112 1.63 -12.61 2.24
N GLY A 113 0.46 -12.46 1.60
CA GLY A 113 -0.83 -12.78 2.24
C GLY A 113 -1.24 -11.78 3.32
N CYS A 114 -2.20 -12.14 4.18
CA CYS A 114 -2.73 -11.25 5.22
C CYS A 114 -3.34 -12.02 6.39
N LYS A 115 -3.08 -11.55 7.63
CA LYS A 115 -3.66 -12.14 8.86
C LYS A 115 -5.10 -11.70 9.13
N MET A 116 -5.56 -10.59 8.53
CA MET A 116 -6.82 -9.95 8.92
C MET A 116 -8.05 -10.78 8.56
N ASN A 117 -7.92 -11.72 7.62
CA ASN A 117 -8.96 -12.67 7.22
C ASN A 117 -10.34 -12.00 6.95
N CYS A 118 -10.32 -10.84 6.28
CA CYS A 118 -11.54 -10.16 5.86
C CYS A 118 -12.34 -11.07 4.92
N LEU A 119 -13.65 -11.17 5.14
CA LEU A 119 -14.54 -12.12 4.44
C LEU A 119 -14.52 -11.91 2.91
N PHE A 120 -14.39 -10.68 2.47
CA PHE A 120 -14.47 -10.23 1.07
C PHE A 120 -13.11 -10.14 0.36
N CYS A 121 -12.01 -10.56 0.99
CA CYS A 121 -10.66 -10.32 0.47
C CYS A 121 -9.94 -11.62 0.16
N GLN A 122 -9.53 -11.79 -1.11
CA GLN A 122 -8.80 -12.98 -1.57
C GLN A 122 -7.44 -13.12 -0.88
N THR A 123 -6.74 -12.02 -0.64
CA THR A 123 -5.46 -12.02 0.11
C THR A 123 -5.63 -12.57 1.53
N GLY A 124 -6.76 -12.23 2.20
CA GLY A 124 -7.08 -12.79 3.51
C GLY A 124 -7.36 -14.31 3.46
N LYS A 125 -7.97 -14.79 2.36
CA LYS A 125 -8.20 -16.22 2.13
C LYS A 125 -6.94 -17.00 1.79
N GLN A 126 -5.95 -16.35 1.19
CA GLN A 126 -4.62 -16.93 0.95
C GLN A 126 -3.92 -17.29 2.26
N GLY A 127 -4.19 -16.55 3.33
CA GLY A 127 -3.50 -16.63 4.61
C GLY A 127 -2.24 -15.75 4.65
N PHE A 128 -1.53 -15.76 5.79
CA PHE A 128 -0.34 -14.97 6.04
C PHE A 128 0.92 -15.82 5.91
N GLU A 129 1.87 -15.38 5.12
CA GLU A 129 3.13 -16.08 4.90
C GLU A 129 4.37 -15.28 5.34
N GLY A 130 4.25 -13.97 5.57
CA GLY A 130 5.34 -13.15 6.10
C GLY A 130 5.18 -11.66 5.83
N ASN A 131 5.90 -10.86 6.61
CA ASN A 131 6.06 -9.43 6.37
C ASN A 131 7.08 -9.21 5.25
N LEU A 132 6.82 -8.26 4.37
CA LEU A 132 7.83 -7.75 3.45
C LEU A 132 8.84 -6.89 4.19
N THR A 133 10.12 -6.98 3.82
CA THR A 133 11.11 -6.02 4.26
C THR A 133 10.87 -4.64 3.63
N ALA A 134 11.45 -3.60 4.20
CA ALA A 134 11.36 -2.27 3.58
C ALA A 134 11.95 -2.27 2.14
N ALA A 135 12.98 -3.07 1.90
CA ALA A 135 13.56 -3.25 0.57
C ALA A 135 12.57 -3.93 -0.40
N ASP A 136 11.87 -5.00 0.03
CA ASP A 136 10.85 -5.65 -0.80
C ASP A 136 9.69 -4.71 -1.14
N ILE A 137 9.23 -3.91 -0.16
CA ILE A 137 8.15 -2.94 -0.39
C ILE A 137 8.61 -1.85 -1.37
N LEU A 138 9.78 -1.25 -1.15
CA LEU A 138 10.31 -0.18 -2.00
C LEU A 138 10.68 -0.70 -3.39
N ASN A 139 11.08 -1.96 -3.50
CA ASN A 139 11.41 -2.59 -4.78
C ASN A 139 10.23 -2.57 -5.78
N GLN A 140 9.00 -2.69 -5.31
CA GLN A 140 7.81 -2.61 -6.15
C GLN A 140 7.68 -1.23 -6.84
N ILE A 141 8.26 -0.17 -6.26
CA ILE A 141 8.35 1.17 -6.83
C ILE A 141 9.64 1.32 -7.63
N TYR A 142 10.75 0.89 -7.05
CA TYR A 142 12.11 1.07 -7.55
C TYR A 142 12.34 0.37 -8.88
N SER A 143 11.85 -0.87 -9.01
CA SER A 143 12.02 -1.72 -10.19
C SER A 143 10.79 -1.77 -11.11
N LEU A 144 9.80 -0.88 -10.88
CA LEU A 144 8.65 -0.79 -11.76
C LEU A 144 9.05 -0.24 -13.14
N PRO A 145 8.68 -0.89 -14.25
CA PRO A 145 8.96 -0.38 -15.61
C PRO A 145 8.43 1.04 -15.87
N GLU A 146 7.26 1.38 -15.32
CA GLU A 146 6.61 2.68 -15.45
C GLU A 146 6.96 3.66 -14.31
N ARG A 147 8.01 3.43 -13.54
CA ARG A 147 8.40 4.22 -12.36
C ARG A 147 8.34 5.73 -12.58
N GLU A 148 8.87 6.21 -13.71
CA GLU A 148 8.95 7.63 -14.02
C GLU A 148 7.57 8.29 -14.28
N LYS A 149 6.54 7.48 -14.55
CA LYS A 149 5.17 7.95 -14.76
C LYS A 149 4.38 8.05 -13.46
N LEU A 150 4.89 7.50 -12.36
CA LEU A 150 4.16 7.43 -11.10
C LEU A 150 3.86 8.83 -10.54
N THR A 151 2.60 9.06 -10.25
CA THR A 151 2.14 10.26 -9.52
C THR A 151 1.75 9.96 -8.09
N ASN A 152 1.28 8.75 -7.80
CA ASN A 152 0.76 8.34 -6.50
C ASN A 152 1.13 6.89 -6.16
N VAL A 153 1.24 6.61 -4.86
CA VAL A 153 1.35 5.24 -4.33
C VAL A 153 0.29 5.02 -3.26
N VAL A 154 -0.35 3.84 -3.30
CA VAL A 154 -1.30 3.42 -2.28
C VAL A 154 -0.90 2.06 -1.70
N PHE A 155 -0.86 1.95 -0.38
CA PHE A 155 -0.61 0.70 0.33
C PHE A 155 -1.96 -0.02 0.53
N MET A 156 -2.49 -0.56 -0.56
CA MET A 156 -3.79 -1.22 -0.62
C MET A 156 -3.72 -2.58 -1.35
N GLY A 157 -2.50 -3.09 -1.56
CA GLY A 157 -2.25 -4.41 -2.12
C GLY A 157 -2.38 -5.52 -1.07
N GLN A 158 -1.52 -6.53 -1.14
CA GLN A 158 -1.52 -7.63 -0.19
C GLN A 158 -0.98 -7.20 1.18
N GLY A 159 -1.70 -7.61 2.25
CA GLY A 159 -1.32 -7.37 3.63
C GLY A 159 -1.99 -6.18 4.31
N GLU A 160 -1.82 -6.12 5.63
CA GLU A 160 -2.20 -4.98 6.47
C GLU A 160 -0.96 -4.14 6.78
N PRO A 161 -0.86 -2.90 6.28
CA PRO A 161 0.34 -2.07 6.47
C PRO A 161 0.68 -1.82 7.95
N MET A 162 -0.32 -1.67 8.82
CA MET A 162 -0.08 -1.43 10.24
C MET A 162 0.44 -2.69 10.95
N ASP A 163 0.23 -3.89 10.43
CA ASP A 163 0.84 -5.12 10.97
C ASP A 163 2.33 -5.25 10.57
N ASN A 164 2.77 -4.48 9.58
CA ASN A 164 4.17 -4.34 9.14
C ASN A 164 4.70 -2.90 9.27
N LEU A 165 4.31 -2.19 10.32
CA LEU A 165 4.42 -0.74 10.43
C LEU A 165 5.86 -0.21 10.31
N ASP A 166 6.85 -0.87 10.93
CA ASP A 166 8.24 -0.38 10.92
C ASP A 166 8.81 -0.30 9.50
N ASN A 167 8.54 -1.33 8.67
CA ASN A 167 8.95 -1.33 7.28
C ASN A 167 8.16 -0.32 6.44
N VAL A 168 6.86 -0.15 6.70
CA VAL A 168 6.01 0.83 6.01
C VAL A 168 6.46 2.26 6.33
N LEU A 169 6.74 2.58 7.61
CA LEU A 169 7.26 3.90 8.02
C LEU A 169 8.61 4.20 7.37
N ARG A 170 9.51 3.22 7.34
CA ARG A 170 10.80 3.37 6.65
C ARG A 170 10.61 3.69 5.15
N VAL A 171 9.73 2.98 4.47
CA VAL A 171 9.45 3.23 3.04
C VAL A 171 8.83 4.62 2.85
N THR A 172 7.85 5.01 3.65
CA THR A 172 7.24 6.35 3.56
C THR A 172 8.26 7.45 3.84
N GLN A 173 9.19 7.24 4.79
CA GLN A 173 10.29 8.15 5.06
C GLN A 173 11.21 8.30 3.83
N VAL A 174 11.66 7.21 3.22
CA VAL A 174 12.52 7.26 2.02
C VAL A 174 11.79 7.92 0.84
N LEU A 175 10.48 7.66 0.68
CA LEU A 175 9.69 8.28 -0.39
C LEU A 175 9.53 9.80 -0.21
N THR A 176 9.46 10.30 1.03
CA THR A 176 9.18 11.72 1.30
C THR A 176 10.41 12.56 1.63
N ALA A 177 11.49 11.95 2.08
CA ALA A 177 12.72 12.66 2.47
C ALA A 177 13.44 13.27 1.25
N ASP A 178 14.08 14.43 1.45
CA ASP A 178 14.83 15.15 0.41
C ASP A 178 15.99 14.34 -0.17
N TYR A 179 16.60 13.47 0.63
CA TYR A 179 17.66 12.56 0.18
C TYR A 179 17.13 11.35 -0.60
N GLY A 180 15.83 11.08 -0.49
CA GLY A 180 15.14 9.96 -1.09
C GLY A 180 14.47 10.33 -2.42
N PHE A 181 13.18 9.97 -2.56
CA PHE A 181 12.41 10.33 -3.76
C PHE A 181 11.89 11.77 -3.73
N ALA A 182 11.95 12.45 -2.59
CA ALA A 182 11.46 13.80 -2.37
C ALA A 182 9.98 13.99 -2.80
N TRP A 183 9.15 12.98 -2.64
CA TRP A 183 7.73 13.05 -2.96
C TRP A 183 6.97 13.79 -1.86
N SER A 184 5.98 14.57 -2.27
CA SER A 184 5.01 15.10 -1.30
C SER A 184 4.29 13.95 -0.58
N PRO A 185 4.12 14.00 0.75
CA PRO A 185 3.30 13.02 1.47
C PRO A 185 1.88 12.85 0.90
N LYS A 186 1.35 13.88 0.25
CA LYS A 186 0.04 13.86 -0.44
C LYS A 186 -0.05 12.87 -1.60
N ARG A 187 1.09 12.38 -2.10
CA ARG A 187 1.16 11.36 -3.16
C ARG A 187 1.04 9.94 -2.60
N ILE A 188 1.06 9.77 -1.28
CA ILE A 188 1.13 8.48 -0.60
C ILE A 188 -0.10 8.31 0.27
N THR A 189 -0.82 7.19 0.10
CA THR A 189 -1.94 6.80 0.98
C THR A 189 -1.66 5.44 1.59
N VAL A 190 -1.74 5.35 2.91
CA VAL A 190 -1.60 4.08 3.63
C VAL A 190 -2.96 3.66 4.16
N SER A 191 -3.39 2.46 3.78
CA SER A 191 -4.67 1.89 4.22
C SER A 191 -4.49 1.09 5.52
N SER A 192 -5.54 1.01 6.33
CA SER A 192 -5.60 0.15 7.51
C SER A 192 -7.02 -0.27 7.86
N VAL A 193 -7.15 -1.46 8.43
CA VAL A 193 -8.38 -1.93 9.08
C VAL A 193 -8.59 -1.31 10.48
N GLY A 194 -7.57 -0.61 11.01
CA GLY A 194 -7.52 -0.13 12.38
C GLY A 194 -6.82 -1.14 13.30
N VAL A 195 -5.50 -1.05 13.42
CA VAL A 195 -4.69 -1.89 14.33
C VAL A 195 -4.30 -1.06 15.55
N LYS A 196 -4.79 -1.50 16.72
CA LYS A 196 -4.59 -0.79 17.99
C LYS A 196 -3.11 -0.42 18.22
N ASN A 197 -2.86 0.78 18.71
CA ASN A 197 -1.55 1.39 18.96
C ASN A 197 -0.69 1.62 17.70
N LYS A 198 -0.79 0.79 16.68
CA LYS A 198 -0.03 0.90 15.43
C LYS A 198 -0.57 2.04 14.56
N LEU A 199 -1.89 2.16 14.46
CA LEU A 199 -2.52 3.25 13.71
C LEU A 199 -2.17 4.62 14.32
N LYS A 200 -2.21 4.73 15.66
CA LYS A 200 -1.79 5.96 16.35
C LYS A 200 -0.33 6.30 16.04
N ARG A 201 0.57 5.33 16.15
CA ARG A 201 1.98 5.52 15.86
C ARG A 201 2.21 5.96 14.40
N PHE A 202 1.48 5.38 13.43
CA PHE A 202 1.55 5.84 12.03
C PHE A 202 1.13 7.31 11.89
N LEU A 203 0.08 7.73 12.58
CA LEU A 203 -0.40 9.11 12.57
C LEU A 203 0.59 10.08 13.23
N ASP A 204 1.34 9.62 14.23
CA ASP A 204 2.36 10.43 14.91
C ASP A 204 3.67 10.56 14.08
N GLU A 205 4.05 9.51 13.32
CA GLU A 205 5.36 9.43 12.67
C GLU A 205 5.33 9.66 11.15
N SER A 206 4.15 9.85 10.53
CA SER A 206 4.01 10.03 9.09
C SER A 206 2.99 11.10 8.72
N ASP A 207 3.29 11.93 7.73
CA ASP A 207 2.38 12.93 7.15
C ASP A 207 1.60 12.39 5.93
N CYS A 208 1.75 11.14 5.58
CA CYS A 208 1.04 10.51 4.48
C CYS A 208 -0.47 10.45 4.72
N HIS A 209 -1.25 10.39 3.65
CA HIS A 209 -2.69 10.20 3.74
C HIS A 209 -3.03 8.86 4.37
N VAL A 210 -4.14 8.79 5.10
CA VAL A 210 -4.65 7.56 5.70
C VAL A 210 -6.01 7.20 5.13
N ALA A 211 -6.18 5.90 4.84
CA ALA A 211 -7.44 5.32 4.39
C ALA A 211 -7.87 4.22 5.38
N ILE A 212 -9.07 4.34 5.93
CA ILE A 212 -9.59 3.37 6.90
C ILE A 212 -10.63 2.47 6.22
N SER A 213 -10.40 1.18 6.27
CA SER A 213 -11.37 0.16 5.86
C SER A 213 -12.54 0.15 6.84
N MET A 214 -13.64 0.83 6.49
CA MET A 214 -14.85 0.89 7.31
C MET A 214 -15.78 -0.29 7.02
N HIS A 215 -16.26 -0.40 5.80
CA HIS A 215 -17.17 -1.39 5.22
C HIS A 215 -18.49 -1.63 5.99
N SER A 216 -18.60 -1.21 7.22
CA SER A 216 -19.85 -1.03 7.97
C SER A 216 -19.66 -0.04 9.13
N PRO A 217 -20.64 0.87 9.38
CA PRO A 217 -20.66 1.72 10.56
C PRO A 217 -21.17 0.99 11.81
N ILE A 218 -21.70 -0.22 11.64
CA ILE A 218 -22.31 -1.05 12.68
C ILE A 218 -21.26 -2.07 13.14
N PRO A 219 -20.77 -2.02 14.42
CA PRO A 219 -19.69 -2.87 14.89
C PRO A 219 -19.92 -4.37 14.70
N GLU A 220 -21.12 -4.87 15.01
CA GLU A 220 -21.45 -6.30 14.89
C GLU A 220 -21.36 -6.77 13.44
N GLN A 221 -21.85 -5.98 12.51
CA GLN A 221 -21.78 -6.27 11.08
C GLN A 221 -20.34 -6.14 10.57
N ARG A 222 -19.60 -5.12 11.04
CA ARG A 222 -18.20 -4.97 10.68
C ARG A 222 -17.36 -6.14 11.19
N ALA A 223 -17.62 -6.65 12.40
CA ALA A 223 -16.94 -7.82 12.95
C ALA A 223 -17.17 -9.10 12.12
N MET A 224 -18.34 -9.23 11.50
CA MET A 224 -18.65 -10.32 10.58
C MET A 224 -17.84 -10.21 9.28
N LEU A 225 -17.71 -9.00 8.73
CA LEU A 225 -16.96 -8.73 7.51
C LEU A 225 -15.44 -8.71 7.75
N MET A 226 -15.01 -8.15 8.87
CA MET A 226 -13.60 -7.93 9.24
C MET A 226 -13.38 -8.27 10.71
N PRO A 227 -12.73 -9.39 11.03
CA PRO A 227 -12.43 -9.79 12.42
C PRO A 227 -11.61 -8.75 13.21
N ALA A 228 -10.88 -7.86 12.53
CA ALA A 228 -10.10 -6.78 13.13
C ALA A 228 -10.92 -5.83 14.02
N GLU A 229 -12.25 -5.74 13.81
CA GLU A 229 -13.17 -4.97 14.66
C GLU A 229 -13.06 -5.36 16.13
N LYS A 230 -12.78 -6.62 16.44
CA LYS A 230 -12.59 -7.12 17.82
C LYS A 230 -11.33 -6.54 18.48
N GLY A 231 -10.33 -6.18 17.71
CA GLY A 231 -9.08 -5.60 18.22
C GLY A 231 -9.15 -4.08 18.40
N MET A 232 -9.82 -3.39 17.49
CA MET A 232 -10.07 -1.96 17.53
C MET A 232 -11.37 -1.66 16.78
N SER A 233 -12.38 -1.22 17.51
CA SER A 233 -13.69 -0.95 16.91
C SER A 233 -13.66 0.24 15.96
N ILE A 234 -14.59 0.29 15.00
CA ILE A 234 -14.68 1.47 14.12
C ILE A 234 -14.96 2.76 14.90
N LYS A 235 -15.65 2.67 16.01
CA LYS A 235 -15.89 3.81 16.91
C LYS A 235 -14.59 4.29 17.54
N ASP A 236 -13.73 3.37 18.01
CA ASP A 236 -12.42 3.71 18.58
C ASP A 236 -11.48 4.28 17.50
N VAL A 237 -11.55 3.76 16.27
CA VAL A 237 -10.81 4.33 15.13
C VAL A 237 -11.24 5.77 14.89
N VAL A 238 -12.55 6.04 14.81
CA VAL A 238 -13.05 7.41 14.58
C VAL A 238 -12.71 8.32 15.75
N ALA A 239 -12.83 7.85 17.00
CA ALA A 239 -12.41 8.61 18.18
C ALA A 239 -10.91 8.96 18.16
N LEU A 240 -10.07 8.06 17.66
CA LEU A 240 -8.65 8.36 17.41
C LEU A 240 -8.47 9.42 16.32
N MET A 241 -9.21 9.34 15.21
CA MET A 241 -9.10 10.31 14.11
C MET A 241 -9.45 11.73 14.57
N HIS A 242 -10.39 11.92 15.47
CA HIS A 242 -10.73 13.23 16.03
C HIS A 242 -9.58 13.91 16.81
N GLN A 243 -8.51 13.20 17.13
CA GLN A 243 -7.33 13.76 17.80
C GLN A 243 -6.32 14.37 16.80
N TYR A 244 -6.57 14.29 15.49
CA TYR A 244 -5.66 14.73 14.43
C TYR A 244 -6.35 15.71 13.48
N ASP A 245 -5.54 16.59 12.87
CA ASP A 245 -6.01 17.53 11.86
C ASP A 245 -5.90 16.91 10.45
N PHE A 246 -7.03 16.86 9.74
CA PHE A 246 -7.13 16.40 8.36
C PHE A 246 -7.54 17.51 7.37
N THR A 247 -7.59 18.76 7.83
CA THR A 247 -8.03 19.90 7.01
C THR A 247 -6.95 20.43 6.07
N HIS A 248 -5.67 20.20 6.38
CA HIS A 248 -4.54 20.81 5.66
C HIS A 248 -3.70 19.80 4.88
N GLN A 249 -2.67 19.24 5.52
CA GLN A 249 -1.65 18.42 4.86
C GLN A 249 -2.12 17.00 4.61
N ARG A 250 -2.60 16.35 5.64
CA ARG A 250 -3.05 14.96 5.62
C ARG A 250 -4.53 14.88 5.22
N ARG A 251 -4.90 13.82 4.52
CA ARG A 251 -6.29 13.48 4.23
C ARG A 251 -6.68 12.18 4.90
N LEU A 252 -7.91 12.13 5.38
CA LEU A 252 -8.58 10.94 5.86
C LEU A 252 -9.62 10.49 4.84
N SER A 253 -9.60 9.20 4.48
CA SER A 253 -10.70 8.57 3.75
C SER A 253 -11.17 7.31 4.46
N PHE A 254 -12.46 7.02 4.33
CA PHE A 254 -13.06 5.75 4.69
C PHE A 254 -13.39 4.97 3.44
N GLU A 255 -12.87 3.75 3.33
CA GLU A 255 -13.14 2.84 2.23
C GLU A 255 -14.36 1.99 2.59
N TYR A 256 -15.34 1.95 1.70
CA TYR A 256 -16.63 1.28 1.94
C TYR A 256 -17.04 0.45 0.74
N ILE A 257 -16.84 -0.87 0.81
CA ILE A 257 -17.39 -1.79 -0.18
C ILE A 257 -18.89 -1.87 0.05
N VAL A 258 -19.67 -1.65 -1.01
CA VAL A 258 -21.14 -1.70 -0.94
C VAL A 258 -21.62 -3.09 -1.34
N PHE A 259 -22.12 -3.85 -0.36
CA PHE A 259 -22.69 -5.19 -0.55
C PHE A 259 -24.20 -5.09 -0.64
N GLY A 260 -24.76 -5.64 -1.72
CA GLY A 260 -26.20 -5.66 -1.96
C GLY A 260 -26.96 -6.43 -0.88
N GLY A 261 -27.97 -5.78 -0.29
CA GLY A 261 -28.79 -6.36 0.75
C GLY A 261 -28.15 -6.46 2.14
N LEU A 262 -26.87 -6.12 2.28
CA LEU A 262 -26.15 -6.24 3.55
C LEU A 262 -25.88 -4.87 4.20
N ASN A 263 -25.15 -3.98 3.51
CA ASN A 263 -24.73 -2.68 4.05
C ASN A 263 -25.12 -1.48 3.15
N ASP A 264 -26.02 -1.69 2.18
CA ASP A 264 -26.44 -0.73 1.14
C ASP A 264 -27.72 0.06 1.48
N SER A 265 -28.25 -0.09 2.70
CA SER A 265 -29.50 0.56 3.10
C SER A 265 -29.26 2.02 3.58
N MET A 266 -30.32 2.84 3.52
CA MET A 266 -30.29 4.20 4.04
C MET A 266 -30.02 4.28 5.54
N LEU A 267 -30.27 3.20 6.29
CA LEU A 267 -29.85 3.11 7.69
C LEU A 267 -28.33 3.21 7.81
N HIS A 268 -27.59 2.44 6.99
CA HIS A 268 -26.12 2.47 6.99
C HIS A 268 -25.60 3.86 6.60
N ALA A 269 -26.19 4.51 5.59
CA ALA A 269 -25.80 5.87 5.21
C ALA A 269 -26.00 6.86 6.36
N ARG A 270 -27.11 6.77 7.11
CA ARG A 270 -27.37 7.60 8.31
C ARG A 270 -26.37 7.35 9.41
N GLU A 271 -26.07 6.08 9.67
CA GLU A 271 -25.08 5.73 10.72
C GLU A 271 -23.67 6.17 10.34
N ILE A 272 -23.28 6.16 9.05
CA ILE A 272 -22.00 6.75 8.59
C ILE A 272 -21.99 8.26 8.91
N VAL A 273 -23.03 9.01 8.51
CA VAL A 273 -23.10 10.45 8.77
C VAL A 273 -22.92 10.77 10.26
N LYS A 274 -23.62 10.04 11.14
CA LYS A 274 -23.48 10.19 12.59
C LYS A 274 -22.08 9.81 13.09
N LEU A 275 -21.52 8.72 12.58
CA LEU A 275 -20.22 8.21 13.01
C LEU A 275 -19.08 9.18 12.71
N VAL A 276 -19.12 9.85 11.56
CA VAL A 276 -18.06 10.77 11.10
C VAL A 276 -18.39 12.25 11.37
N GLU A 277 -19.43 12.55 12.14
CA GLU A 277 -19.84 13.91 12.46
C GLU A 277 -18.69 14.73 13.05
N GLY A 278 -18.46 15.92 12.50
CA GLY A 278 -17.37 16.80 12.94
C GLY A 278 -15.96 16.39 12.48
N LEU A 279 -15.83 15.32 11.67
CA LEU A 279 -14.55 14.85 11.15
C LEU A 279 -14.38 15.24 9.67
N GLU A 280 -13.30 15.96 9.35
CA GLU A 280 -12.96 16.26 7.96
C GLU A 280 -12.46 14.99 7.28
N CYS A 281 -13.32 14.37 6.51
CA CYS A 281 -13.04 13.08 5.86
C CYS A 281 -13.75 12.92 4.52
N ARG A 282 -13.41 11.84 3.82
CA ARG A 282 -14.08 11.40 2.59
C ARG A 282 -14.53 9.97 2.74
N VAL A 283 -15.58 9.58 2.03
CA VAL A 283 -15.98 8.18 1.89
C VAL A 283 -15.81 7.76 0.44
N ASN A 284 -15.06 6.69 0.21
CA ASN A 284 -14.89 6.08 -1.10
C ASN A 284 -15.73 4.81 -1.16
N LEU A 285 -16.79 4.85 -1.96
CA LEU A 285 -17.61 3.67 -2.23
C LEU A 285 -16.91 2.78 -3.26
N ILE A 286 -16.79 1.50 -2.95
CA ILE A 286 -16.09 0.50 -3.76
C ILE A 286 -17.12 -0.54 -4.21
N ARG A 287 -17.09 -0.90 -5.50
CA ARG A 287 -17.85 -2.05 -6.01
C ARG A 287 -17.23 -3.34 -5.51
N PHE A 288 -18.07 -4.24 -5.00
CA PHE A 288 -17.60 -5.58 -4.65
C PHE A 288 -17.36 -6.40 -5.92
N HIS A 289 -16.24 -7.09 -5.94
CA HIS A 289 -15.90 -8.08 -6.96
C HIS A 289 -15.96 -9.47 -6.35
N GLN A 290 -16.74 -10.35 -6.98
CA GLN A 290 -16.95 -11.72 -6.50
C GLN A 290 -15.62 -12.45 -6.34
N ILE A 291 -15.44 -13.09 -5.19
CA ILE A 291 -14.33 -14.00 -4.93
C ILE A 291 -14.87 -15.41 -4.67
N PRO A 292 -14.09 -16.47 -4.92
CA PRO A 292 -14.54 -17.84 -4.72
C PRO A 292 -14.98 -18.12 -3.29
N ASN A 293 -16.01 -18.96 -3.16
CA ASN A 293 -16.52 -19.48 -1.87
C ASN A 293 -16.98 -18.38 -0.88
N VAL A 294 -17.44 -17.25 -1.38
CA VAL A 294 -18.00 -16.16 -0.56
C VAL A 294 -19.37 -15.78 -1.11
N ASP A 295 -20.39 -15.93 -0.28
CA ASP A 295 -21.77 -15.56 -0.60
C ASP A 295 -22.04 -14.09 -0.24
N LEU A 296 -21.40 -13.19 -0.99
CA LEU A 296 -21.61 -11.75 -0.95
C LEU A 296 -21.83 -11.25 -2.38
N HIS A 297 -22.72 -10.28 -2.55
CA HIS A 297 -23.02 -9.69 -3.85
C HIS A 297 -22.78 -8.18 -3.82
N GLY A 298 -22.38 -7.61 -4.94
CA GLY A 298 -22.26 -6.15 -5.09
C GLY A 298 -23.64 -5.48 -5.13
N ALA A 299 -23.72 -4.26 -4.62
CA ALA A 299 -24.91 -3.43 -4.80
C ALA A 299 -25.03 -2.95 -6.25
N SER A 300 -26.27 -2.66 -6.70
CA SER A 300 -26.51 -2.07 -8.02
C SER A 300 -25.97 -0.63 -8.12
N ASP A 301 -25.72 -0.15 -9.34
CA ASP A 301 -25.23 1.21 -9.58
C ASP A 301 -26.20 2.28 -9.07
N GLU A 302 -27.52 2.03 -9.17
CA GLU A 302 -28.54 2.93 -8.64
C GLU A 302 -28.48 3.01 -7.10
N LYS A 303 -28.25 1.89 -6.43
CA LYS A 303 -28.05 1.83 -4.97
C LYS A 303 -26.79 2.60 -4.57
N MET A 304 -25.70 2.38 -5.27
CA MET A 304 -24.43 3.07 -5.01
C MET A 304 -24.57 4.58 -5.25
N ALA A 305 -25.25 5.01 -6.33
CA ALA A 305 -25.50 6.40 -6.59
C ALA A 305 -26.37 7.04 -5.50
N SER A 306 -27.48 6.41 -5.12
CA SER A 306 -28.37 6.89 -4.06
C SER A 306 -27.65 6.99 -2.70
N PHE A 307 -26.78 6.04 -2.39
CA PHE A 307 -25.99 6.03 -1.17
C PHE A 307 -24.96 7.17 -1.14
N ARG A 308 -24.22 7.38 -2.25
CA ARG A 308 -23.31 8.51 -2.44
C ARG A 308 -24.03 9.85 -2.28
N ASP A 309 -25.16 10.01 -2.96
CA ASP A 309 -25.92 11.28 -3.00
C ASP A 309 -26.46 11.63 -1.60
N TYR A 310 -26.92 10.61 -0.87
CA TYR A 310 -27.35 10.80 0.52
C TYR A 310 -26.19 11.29 1.40
N LEU A 311 -25.03 10.64 1.38
CA LEU A 311 -23.86 11.02 2.18
C LEU A 311 -23.39 12.44 1.83
N THR A 312 -23.28 12.74 0.53
CA THR A 312 -22.85 14.06 0.04
C THR A 312 -23.83 15.16 0.45
N LYS A 313 -25.15 14.92 0.36
CA LYS A 313 -26.19 15.87 0.80
C LYS A 313 -26.08 16.17 2.30
N HIS A 314 -25.58 15.21 3.10
CA HIS A 314 -25.43 15.38 4.54
C HIS A 314 -24.00 15.77 4.96
N GLY A 315 -23.22 16.37 4.03
CA GLY A 315 -21.92 16.97 4.34
C GLY A 315 -20.73 16.00 4.29
N VAL A 316 -20.92 14.72 3.96
CA VAL A 316 -19.84 13.75 3.82
C VAL A 316 -19.43 13.63 2.36
N PHE A 317 -18.29 14.21 1.96
CA PHE A 317 -17.80 14.10 0.59
C PHE A 317 -17.59 12.65 0.18
N THR A 318 -18.35 12.19 -0.82
CA THR A 318 -18.40 10.78 -1.19
C THR A 318 -18.14 10.58 -2.68
N THR A 319 -17.29 9.60 -3.00
CA THR A 319 -17.01 9.20 -4.39
C THR A 319 -17.31 7.72 -4.60
N ILE A 320 -17.65 7.34 -5.84
CA ILE A 320 -17.69 5.94 -6.27
C ILE A 320 -16.40 5.69 -7.04
N ARG A 321 -15.54 4.79 -6.53
CA ARG A 321 -14.27 4.46 -7.18
C ARG A 321 -14.52 3.66 -8.45
N ALA A 322 -13.84 4.04 -9.52
CA ALA A 322 -13.78 3.22 -10.73
C ALA A 322 -13.08 1.88 -10.42
N SER A 323 -13.67 0.80 -10.86
CA SER A 323 -13.02 -0.51 -10.84
C SER A 323 -12.02 -0.60 -11.97
N ARG A 324 -10.80 -1.02 -11.68
CA ARG A 324 -9.72 -1.17 -12.64
C ARG A 324 -9.16 -2.59 -12.60
N GLY A 325 -8.75 -3.11 -13.75
CA GLY A 325 -8.08 -4.41 -13.86
C GLY A 325 -8.92 -5.61 -13.41
N GLN A 326 -10.25 -5.58 -13.59
CA GLN A 326 -11.13 -6.69 -13.19
C GLN A 326 -10.82 -7.98 -13.95
N ASP A 327 -10.61 -7.87 -15.25
CA ASP A 327 -10.32 -8.97 -16.19
C ASP A 327 -9.04 -9.73 -15.86
N ILE A 328 -8.11 -9.08 -15.16
CA ILE A 328 -6.83 -9.64 -14.71
C ILE A 328 -6.76 -9.87 -13.19
N TRP A 329 -7.89 -9.84 -12.50
CA TRP A 329 -7.94 -10.00 -11.03
C TRP A 329 -7.05 -9.01 -10.27
N ALA A 330 -6.99 -7.76 -10.74
CA ALA A 330 -6.20 -6.69 -10.13
C ALA A 330 -7.03 -5.68 -9.32
N ALA A 331 -8.37 -5.80 -9.31
CA ALA A 331 -9.22 -4.90 -8.53
C ALA A 331 -9.06 -5.13 -7.01
N CYS A 332 -9.51 -4.15 -6.22
CA CYS A 332 -9.41 -4.19 -4.76
C CYS A 332 -10.01 -5.48 -4.18
N GLY A 333 -9.25 -6.17 -3.32
CA GLY A 333 -9.64 -7.42 -2.66
C GLY A 333 -9.40 -8.68 -3.49
N LEU A 334 -8.95 -8.59 -4.75
CA LEU A 334 -8.77 -9.73 -5.64
C LEU A 334 -7.35 -10.30 -5.68
N LEU A 335 -6.34 -9.59 -5.18
CA LEU A 335 -4.94 -10.01 -5.27
C LEU A 335 -4.66 -11.32 -4.53
N SER A 336 -4.01 -12.26 -5.20
CA SER A 336 -3.58 -13.54 -4.64
C SER A 336 -2.50 -14.20 -5.49
N THR A 337 -1.31 -14.35 -4.95
CA THR A 337 -0.17 -14.99 -5.62
C THR A 337 -0.39 -16.45 -5.97
N LYS A 338 -1.27 -17.17 -5.26
CA LYS A 338 -1.58 -18.59 -5.54
C LYS A 338 -2.14 -18.80 -6.94
N ARG A 339 -2.97 -17.88 -7.44
CA ARG A 339 -3.57 -17.99 -8.77
C ARG A 339 -2.59 -17.79 -9.92
N MET A 340 -1.58 -16.92 -9.75
CA MET A 340 -0.57 -16.74 -10.78
C MET A 340 0.35 -17.97 -10.90
N GLN A 341 0.61 -18.65 -9.78
CA GLN A 341 1.36 -19.91 -9.79
C GLN A 341 0.57 -21.03 -10.51
N GLU A 342 -0.73 -21.17 -10.23
CA GLU A 342 -1.61 -22.15 -10.90
C GLU A 342 -1.74 -21.89 -12.40
N SER A 343 -1.84 -20.62 -12.84
CA SER A 343 -1.91 -20.26 -14.26
C SER A 343 -0.57 -20.38 -15.00
N GLY A 344 0.55 -20.47 -14.28
CA GLY A 344 1.90 -20.70 -14.84
C GLY A 344 2.23 -22.18 -15.06
N GLU A 345 1.57 -23.08 -14.35
CA GLU A 345 1.73 -24.54 -14.53
C GLU A 345 0.92 -25.10 -15.72
N GLU A 346 -0.06 -24.33 -16.25
CA GLU A 346 -0.85 -24.71 -17.45
C GLU A 346 -0.26 -24.20 -18.78
N LYS A 347 0.94 -23.62 -18.78
CA LYS A 347 1.67 -23.19 -19.98
C LYS A 347 2.97 -24.00 -20.15
#